data_ca2df82ef835fd0d53573ee98e997562
#
_entry.id   ca2df82ef835fd0d53573ee98e997562
#
_cell.length_a   1.000
_cell.length_b   1.000
_cell.length_c   1.000
_cell.angle_alpha   90.00
_cell.angle_beta   90.00
_cell.angle_gamma   90.00
#
_symmetry.space_group_name_H-M   'P 1'
#
loop_
_entity.id
_entity.type
_entity.pdbx_description
1 polymer ?
#
loop_
_entity_poly.entity_id
_entity_poly.type
_entity_poly.pdbx_seq_one_letter_code
_entity_poly.pdbx_strand_id
1 'polypeptide(L)'
;QALNDGAKLKAVKALLDEFYAMYYSFDTMYILSDIRSCQDVSDSYYAAEYDWCSDADYDMQETVDSVYYACAASKLGEKLEKEYFWDGFCDEYADSGESVYTDEYQQLVYRENELLSQYRRLAADTGIELDGREWTLEEYFTQEDADIQRGYEAYYEKNNPQIGEIYIELVNVRNEQAALLGYDSYAQMQYELSYDRDFSPEEGEQYIEAIKEYIVPVYKEIMEQDPYSSLSYEYVSDRELKWLLQSAAENMGGDIAEAFDFMKTYDL
;
A
#
# COMPACT_ATOMS: atom_id res chain seq x y z
N GLN A 1 3.60 14.60 28.39
CA GLN A 1 4.02 15.02 29.73
C GLN A 1 5.14 16.06 29.66
N ALA A 2 6.26 15.84 28.96
CA ALA A 2 7.38 16.76 28.81
C ALA A 2 6.96 18.15 28.31
N LEU A 3 6.03 18.23 27.35
CA LEU A 3 5.47 19.47 26.81
C LEU A 3 4.72 20.28 27.91
N ASN A 4 3.95 19.58 28.73
CA ASN A 4 3.16 20.18 29.81
C ASN A 4 4.03 20.62 31.00
N ASP A 5 5.12 19.91 31.30
CA ASP A 5 6.05 20.17 32.41
C ASP A 5 7.04 21.30 32.09
N GLY A 6 6.94 21.96 30.93
CA GLY A 6 7.77 23.09 30.54
C GLY A 6 9.19 22.68 30.13
N ALA A 7 9.37 21.52 29.54
CA ALA A 7 10.65 21.07 29.02
C ALA A 7 11.22 22.06 27.97
N LYS A 8 12.55 22.09 27.88
CA LYS A 8 13.22 22.91 26.87
C LYS A 8 13.08 22.27 25.50
N LEU A 9 12.98 23.07 24.43
CA LEU A 9 12.87 22.62 23.06
C LEU A 9 13.85 21.49 22.70
N LYS A 10 15.13 21.63 23.11
CA LYS A 10 16.15 20.59 22.88
C LYS A 10 15.77 19.21 23.46
N ALA A 11 15.14 19.20 24.64
CA ALA A 11 14.74 17.94 25.28
C ALA A 11 13.54 17.32 24.60
N VAL A 12 12.60 18.16 24.12
CA VAL A 12 11.44 17.68 23.32
C VAL A 12 11.90 17.10 21.99
N LYS A 13 12.81 17.79 21.28
CA LYS A 13 13.39 17.26 20.02
C LYS A 13 14.08 15.90 20.22
N ALA A 14 14.86 15.75 21.30
CA ALA A 14 15.49 14.45 21.59
C ALA A 14 14.49 13.33 21.88
N LEU A 15 13.36 13.62 22.54
CA LEU A 15 12.28 12.64 22.73
C LEU A 15 11.56 12.30 21.43
N LEU A 16 11.39 13.28 20.54
CA LEU A 16 10.85 13.05 19.20
C LEU A 16 11.78 12.18 18.36
N ASP A 17 13.10 12.42 18.43
CA ASP A 17 14.09 11.59 17.75
C ASP A 17 14.04 10.12 18.24
N GLU A 18 13.88 9.89 19.54
CA GLU A 18 13.70 8.55 20.12
C GLU A 18 12.38 7.92 19.67
N PHE A 19 11.30 8.70 19.64
CA PHE A 19 9.99 8.25 19.16
C PHE A 19 10.04 7.84 17.69
N TYR A 20 10.63 8.66 16.82
CA TYR A 20 10.78 8.32 15.41
C TYR A 20 11.69 7.13 15.18
N ALA A 21 12.76 6.97 15.97
CA ALA A 21 13.60 5.77 15.85
C ALA A 21 12.81 4.48 16.16
N MET A 22 11.89 4.53 17.12
CA MET A 22 10.99 3.42 17.43
C MET A 22 9.97 3.22 16.29
N TYR A 23 9.34 4.29 15.82
CA TYR A 23 8.37 4.25 14.72
C TYR A 23 8.99 3.65 13.45
N TYR A 24 10.14 4.14 13.01
CA TYR A 24 10.83 3.59 11.83
C TYR A 24 11.29 2.14 12.00
N SER A 25 11.58 1.70 13.22
CA SER A 25 11.86 0.30 13.48
C SER A 25 10.63 -0.58 13.29
N PHE A 26 9.47 -0.11 13.76
CA PHE A 26 8.19 -0.79 13.53
C PHE A 26 7.82 -0.82 12.04
N ASP A 27 7.89 0.34 11.38
CA ASP A 27 7.58 0.49 9.95
C ASP A 27 8.47 -0.43 9.09
N THR A 28 9.76 -0.49 9.39
CA THR A 28 10.69 -1.41 8.73
C THR A 28 10.28 -2.88 8.91
N MET A 29 9.87 -3.28 10.11
CA MET A 29 9.39 -4.65 10.37
C MET A 29 8.09 -4.94 9.63
N TYR A 30 7.17 -3.98 9.58
CA TYR A 30 5.92 -4.09 8.84
C TYR A 30 6.17 -4.30 7.34
N ILE A 31 6.99 -3.44 6.73
CA ILE A 31 7.36 -3.54 5.32
C ILE A 31 8.06 -4.89 5.03
N LEU A 32 8.98 -5.33 5.89
CA LEU A 32 9.65 -6.61 5.71
C LEU A 32 8.69 -7.80 5.82
N SER A 33 7.71 -7.74 6.73
CA SER A 33 6.70 -8.79 6.85
C SER A 33 5.80 -8.85 5.59
N ASP A 34 5.43 -7.69 5.02
CA ASP A 34 4.66 -7.62 3.77
C ASP A 34 5.45 -8.21 2.61
N ILE A 35 6.71 -7.80 2.41
CA ILE A 35 7.57 -8.34 1.36
C ILE A 35 7.69 -9.86 1.49
N ARG A 36 7.96 -10.38 2.68
CA ARG A 36 8.09 -11.82 2.92
C ARG A 36 6.79 -12.59 2.68
N SER A 37 5.67 -12.04 3.13
CA SER A 37 4.35 -12.63 2.89
C SER A 37 3.98 -12.66 1.40
N CYS A 38 4.45 -11.68 0.63
CA CYS A 38 4.26 -11.62 -0.82
C CYS A 38 5.22 -12.55 -1.59
N GLN A 39 6.42 -12.81 -1.07
CA GLN A 39 7.37 -13.74 -1.69
C GLN A 39 6.90 -15.19 -1.63
N ASP A 40 6.29 -15.59 -0.52
CA ASP A 40 5.67 -16.90 -0.35
C ASP A 40 4.37 -16.78 0.45
N VAL A 41 3.27 -16.66 -0.25
CA VAL A 41 1.91 -16.55 0.33
C VAL A 41 1.46 -17.80 1.07
N SER A 42 2.17 -18.92 0.94
CA SER A 42 1.94 -20.16 1.68
C SER A 42 2.67 -20.17 3.03
N ASP A 43 3.61 -19.27 3.26
CA ASP A 43 4.33 -19.15 4.54
C ASP A 43 3.43 -18.53 5.61
N SER A 44 2.88 -19.42 6.44
CA SER A 44 1.96 -19.02 7.52
C SER A 44 2.61 -18.16 8.61
N TYR A 45 3.95 -18.19 8.76
CA TYR A 45 4.66 -17.36 9.73
C TYR A 45 4.64 -15.89 9.28
N TYR A 46 5.10 -15.61 8.06
CA TYR A 46 5.13 -14.24 7.55
C TYR A 46 3.73 -13.68 7.27
N ALA A 47 2.77 -14.52 6.89
CA ALA A 47 1.38 -14.10 6.80
C ALA A 47 0.84 -13.63 8.16
N ALA A 48 1.12 -14.37 9.24
CA ALA A 48 0.70 -13.98 10.59
C ALA A 48 1.45 -12.74 11.13
N GLU A 49 2.74 -12.59 10.82
CA GLU A 49 3.53 -11.39 11.16
C GLU A 49 2.95 -10.16 10.46
N TYR A 50 2.62 -10.27 9.17
CA TYR A 50 2.01 -9.19 8.40
C TYR A 50 0.63 -8.81 8.96
N ASP A 51 -0.24 -9.80 9.22
CA ASP A 51 -1.57 -9.55 9.80
C ASP A 51 -1.45 -8.80 11.13
N TRP A 52 -0.51 -9.23 12.00
CA TRP A 52 -0.25 -8.56 13.27
C TRP A 52 0.27 -7.12 13.11
N CYS A 53 1.23 -6.90 12.21
CA CYS A 53 1.76 -5.58 11.94
C CYS A 53 0.70 -4.64 11.35
N SER A 54 -0.16 -5.16 10.47
CA SER A 54 -1.25 -4.40 9.85
C SER A 54 -2.28 -3.91 10.88
N ASP A 55 -2.62 -4.75 11.87
CA ASP A 55 -3.50 -4.35 12.95
C ASP A 55 -2.82 -3.37 13.92
N ALA A 56 -1.53 -3.59 14.22
CA ALA A 56 -0.76 -2.71 15.10
C ALA A 56 -0.45 -1.34 14.46
N ASP A 57 -0.45 -1.24 13.13
CA ASP A 57 -0.21 0.02 12.42
C ASP A 57 -1.31 1.04 12.73
N TYR A 58 -2.57 0.61 12.86
CA TYR A 58 -3.66 1.50 13.27
C TYR A 58 -3.37 2.18 14.62
N ASP A 59 -2.98 1.40 15.63
CA ASP A 59 -2.65 1.93 16.96
C ASP A 59 -1.39 2.83 16.92
N MET A 60 -0.47 2.52 16.03
CA MET A 60 0.74 3.31 15.81
C MET A 60 0.41 4.67 15.19
N GLN A 61 -0.45 4.72 14.16
CA GLN A 61 -0.89 5.97 13.53
C GLN A 61 -1.65 6.85 14.53
N GLU A 62 -2.57 6.29 15.34
CA GLU A 62 -3.23 7.01 16.43
C GLU A 62 -2.19 7.64 17.38
N THR A 63 -1.13 6.89 17.72
CA THR A 63 -0.06 7.37 18.59
C THR A 63 0.71 8.53 17.93
N VAL A 64 1.05 8.43 16.65
CA VAL A 64 1.72 9.48 15.86
C VAL A 64 0.89 10.75 15.87
N ASP A 65 -0.39 10.65 15.53
CA ASP A 65 -1.30 11.80 15.51
C ASP A 65 -1.45 12.45 16.89
N SER A 66 -1.58 11.64 17.94
CA SER A 66 -1.62 12.14 19.31
C SER A 66 -0.35 12.92 19.70
N VAL A 67 0.82 12.49 19.24
CA VAL A 67 2.08 13.21 19.42
C VAL A 67 2.08 14.52 18.64
N TYR A 68 1.61 14.52 17.40
CA TYR A 68 1.54 15.71 16.56
C TYR A 68 0.58 16.76 17.14
N TYR A 69 -0.65 16.38 17.48
CA TYR A 69 -1.60 17.27 18.16
C TYR A 69 -1.02 17.85 19.46
N ALA A 70 -0.37 17.02 20.28
CA ALA A 70 0.25 17.49 21.50
C ALA A 70 1.39 18.48 21.25
N CYS A 71 2.17 18.27 20.19
CA CYS A 71 3.25 19.18 19.79
C CYS A 71 2.69 20.51 19.28
N ALA A 72 1.73 20.49 18.37
CA ALA A 72 1.10 21.68 17.78
C ALA A 72 0.40 22.53 18.86
N ALA A 73 -0.39 21.92 19.74
CA ALA A 73 -1.09 22.60 20.83
C ALA A 73 -0.17 23.12 21.95
N SER A 74 1.11 22.74 21.95
CA SER A 74 2.03 23.13 23.01
C SER A 74 2.53 24.57 22.86
N LYS A 75 3.07 25.15 23.95
CA LYS A 75 3.78 26.44 23.90
C LYS A 75 5.06 26.43 23.05
N LEU A 76 5.49 25.27 22.62
CA LEU A 76 6.66 25.06 21.76
C LEU A 76 6.26 24.82 20.30
N GLY A 77 4.96 24.74 19.97
CA GLY A 77 4.46 24.40 18.65
C GLY A 77 5.11 25.19 17.51
N GLU A 78 5.03 26.54 17.55
CA GLU A 78 5.66 27.41 16.54
C GLU A 78 7.19 27.19 16.41
N LYS A 79 7.86 26.81 17.50
CA LYS A 79 9.30 26.54 17.46
C LYS A 79 9.60 25.15 16.92
N LEU A 80 8.76 24.17 17.24
CA LEU A 80 8.84 22.82 16.68
C LEU A 80 8.57 22.84 15.19
N GLU A 81 7.55 23.57 14.74
CA GLU A 81 7.29 23.77 13.32
C GLU A 81 8.53 24.34 12.61
N LYS A 82 9.08 25.43 13.12
CA LYS A 82 10.24 26.10 12.49
C LYS A 82 11.53 25.28 12.48
N GLU A 83 11.77 24.45 13.51
CA GLU A 83 13.07 23.84 13.76
C GLU A 83 13.09 22.30 13.60
N TYR A 84 11.92 21.67 13.47
CA TYR A 84 11.82 20.21 13.51
C TYR A 84 10.82 19.62 12.54
N PHE A 85 9.61 20.19 12.44
CA PHE A 85 8.56 19.75 11.53
C PHE A 85 8.60 20.54 10.21
N TRP A 86 7.51 20.54 9.47
CA TRP A 86 7.35 21.26 8.20
C TRP A 86 6.57 22.54 8.39
N ASP A 87 6.60 23.41 7.39
CA ASP A 87 5.85 24.67 7.35
C ASP A 87 4.35 24.37 7.25
N GLY A 88 3.54 24.98 8.14
CA GLY A 88 2.10 24.73 8.24
C GLY A 88 1.73 23.59 9.20
N PHE A 89 2.69 22.93 9.87
CA PHE A 89 2.42 21.86 10.83
C PHE A 89 1.44 22.26 11.94
N CYS A 90 1.58 23.46 12.50
CA CYS A 90 0.67 23.90 13.55
C CYS A 90 -0.74 24.16 13.06
N ASP A 91 -0.90 24.63 11.84
CA ASP A 91 -2.22 24.83 11.24
C ASP A 91 -2.90 23.52 10.90
N GLU A 92 -2.15 22.54 10.41
CA GLU A 92 -2.61 21.19 10.08
C GLU A 92 -3.11 20.44 11.33
N TYR A 93 -2.40 20.58 12.45
CA TYR A 93 -2.74 19.93 13.73
C TYR A 93 -3.30 20.90 14.79
N ALA A 94 -3.82 22.07 14.38
CA ALA A 94 -4.37 23.08 15.29
C ALA A 94 -5.63 22.61 16.00
N ASP A 95 -6.47 21.87 15.30
CA ASP A 95 -7.73 21.32 15.80
C ASP A 95 -7.61 19.79 15.89
N SER A 96 -7.51 19.31 17.14
CA SER A 96 -7.48 17.86 17.36
C SER A 96 -8.79 17.17 16.98
N GLY A 97 -9.87 17.95 16.68
CA GLY A 97 -11.15 17.43 16.29
C GLY A 97 -11.72 16.37 17.26
N GLU A 98 -12.79 15.75 16.90
CA GLU A 98 -13.14 14.44 17.46
C GLU A 98 -12.20 13.41 16.82
N SER A 99 -11.51 12.65 17.66
CA SER A 99 -10.60 11.60 17.17
C SER A 99 -11.36 10.67 16.21
N VAL A 100 -10.80 10.46 15.05
CA VAL A 100 -11.30 9.44 14.09
C VAL A 100 -11.04 8.02 14.61
N TYR A 101 -10.14 7.88 15.58
CA TYR A 101 -9.75 6.62 16.21
C TYR A 101 -10.74 6.25 17.32
N THR A 102 -11.92 5.78 16.93
CA THR A 102 -12.93 5.25 17.85
C THR A 102 -12.87 3.73 17.88
N ASP A 103 -13.29 3.12 19.01
CA ASP A 103 -13.35 1.65 19.11
C ASP A 103 -14.19 1.04 17.96
N GLU A 104 -15.26 1.73 17.53
CA GLU A 104 -16.12 1.28 16.45
C GLU A 104 -15.38 1.32 15.10
N TYR A 105 -14.69 2.40 14.81
CA TYR A 105 -13.88 2.51 13.58
C TYR A 105 -12.72 1.50 13.57
N GLN A 106 -12.03 1.31 14.68
CA GLN A 106 -10.97 0.32 14.84
C GLN A 106 -11.45 -1.10 14.53
N GLN A 107 -12.64 -1.50 15.00
CA GLN A 107 -13.20 -2.81 14.69
C GLN A 107 -13.46 -3.00 13.18
N LEU A 108 -13.85 -1.95 12.48
CA LEU A 108 -14.02 -2.00 11.02
C LEU A 108 -12.67 -2.11 10.29
N VAL A 109 -11.63 -1.42 10.76
CA VAL A 109 -10.27 -1.56 10.20
C VAL A 109 -9.75 -2.97 10.38
N TYR A 110 -9.87 -3.56 11.55
CA TYR A 110 -9.48 -4.96 11.79
C TYR A 110 -10.26 -5.94 10.91
N ARG A 111 -11.57 -5.68 10.73
CA ARG A 111 -12.38 -6.51 9.83
C ARG A 111 -11.95 -6.36 8.37
N GLU A 112 -11.60 -5.17 7.93
CA GLU A 112 -11.05 -4.93 6.60
C GLU A 112 -9.74 -5.69 6.38
N ASN A 113 -8.80 -5.60 7.33
CA ASN A 113 -7.53 -6.32 7.28
C ASN A 113 -7.74 -7.84 7.20
N GLU A 114 -8.67 -8.38 7.99
CA GLU A 114 -9.03 -9.80 7.93
C GLU A 114 -9.55 -10.21 6.55
N LEU A 115 -10.43 -9.41 5.95
CA LEU A 115 -10.98 -9.67 4.61
C LEU A 115 -9.90 -9.60 3.53
N LEU A 116 -8.99 -8.63 3.61
CA LEU A 116 -7.86 -8.51 2.68
C LEU A 116 -6.92 -9.71 2.79
N SER A 117 -6.63 -10.17 4.00
CA SER A 117 -5.84 -11.39 4.24
C SER A 117 -6.52 -12.65 3.72
N GLN A 118 -7.84 -12.76 3.90
CA GLN A 118 -8.62 -13.87 3.31
C GLN A 118 -8.55 -13.85 1.78
N TYR A 119 -8.72 -12.67 1.16
CA TYR A 119 -8.60 -12.52 -0.28
C TYR A 119 -7.21 -12.92 -0.79
N ARG A 120 -6.13 -12.44 -0.15
CA ARG A 120 -4.75 -12.77 -0.54
C ARG A 120 -4.52 -14.28 -0.53
N ARG A 121 -4.92 -14.97 0.54
CA ARG A 121 -4.79 -16.44 0.66
C ARG A 121 -5.59 -17.18 -0.41
N LEU A 122 -6.82 -16.74 -0.68
CA LEU A 122 -7.67 -17.35 -1.69
C LEU A 122 -7.16 -17.12 -3.11
N ALA A 123 -6.70 -15.91 -3.42
CA ALA A 123 -6.14 -15.57 -4.72
C ALA A 123 -4.82 -16.32 -5.02
N ALA A 124 -4.07 -16.64 -3.98
CA ALA A 124 -2.84 -17.40 -4.09
C ALA A 124 -3.04 -18.92 -4.26
N ASP A 125 -4.24 -19.44 -3.95
CA ASP A 125 -4.57 -20.85 -4.25
C ASP A 125 -4.88 -21.02 -5.75
N THR A 126 -3.84 -21.30 -6.52
CA THR A 126 -3.91 -21.51 -7.98
C THR A 126 -4.32 -22.93 -8.37
N GLY A 127 -4.71 -23.77 -7.41
CA GLY A 127 -5.16 -25.14 -7.68
C GLY A 127 -6.45 -25.19 -8.47
N ILE A 128 -6.46 -25.97 -9.55
CA ILE A 128 -7.61 -26.19 -10.44
C ILE A 128 -7.83 -27.68 -10.69
N GLU A 129 -9.04 -28.07 -11.01
CA GLU A 129 -9.36 -29.44 -11.47
C GLU A 129 -9.79 -29.38 -12.96
N LEU A 130 -9.03 -30.09 -13.81
CA LEU A 130 -9.35 -30.23 -15.23
C LEU A 130 -9.20 -31.69 -15.67
N ASP A 131 -10.21 -32.21 -16.34
CA ASP A 131 -10.26 -33.57 -16.87
C ASP A 131 -10.04 -34.67 -15.81
N GLY A 132 -10.53 -34.42 -14.57
CA GLY A 132 -10.40 -35.34 -13.44
C GLY A 132 -8.99 -35.41 -12.85
N ARG A 133 -8.18 -34.42 -13.12
CA ARG A 133 -6.82 -34.26 -12.58
C ARG A 133 -6.68 -32.91 -11.91
N GLU A 134 -5.99 -32.87 -10.76
CA GLU A 134 -5.61 -31.65 -10.08
C GLU A 134 -4.31 -31.11 -10.68
N TRP A 135 -4.26 -29.76 -10.82
CA TRP A 135 -3.15 -28.98 -11.31
C TRP A 135 -3.01 -27.69 -10.49
N THR A 136 -1.86 -27.07 -10.50
CA THR A 136 -1.78 -25.62 -10.33
C THR A 136 -1.92 -24.94 -11.70
N LEU A 137 -2.34 -23.67 -11.74
CA LEU A 137 -2.37 -22.92 -13.01
C LEU A 137 -1.00 -22.93 -13.70
N GLU A 138 0.06 -22.76 -12.92
CA GLU A 138 1.43 -22.76 -13.44
C GLU A 138 1.79 -24.11 -14.06
N GLU A 139 1.56 -25.23 -13.37
CA GLU A 139 1.81 -26.57 -13.91
C GLU A 139 0.97 -26.84 -15.16
N TYR A 140 -0.28 -26.42 -15.15
CA TYR A 140 -1.16 -26.59 -16.32
C TYR A 140 -0.65 -25.81 -17.54
N PHE A 141 -0.22 -24.56 -17.37
CA PHE A 141 0.26 -23.73 -18.48
C PHE A 141 1.62 -24.15 -19.04
N THR A 142 2.35 -25.02 -18.35
CA THR A 142 3.58 -25.64 -18.91
C THR A 142 3.30 -26.79 -19.87
N GLN A 143 2.05 -27.28 -19.97
CA GLN A 143 1.71 -28.35 -20.89
C GLN A 143 1.70 -27.84 -22.34
N GLU A 144 2.13 -28.70 -23.29
CA GLU A 144 2.28 -28.35 -24.71
C GLU A 144 0.93 -27.97 -25.34
N ASP A 145 -0.15 -28.55 -24.86
CA ASP A 145 -1.52 -28.37 -25.34
C ASP A 145 -2.43 -27.58 -24.39
N ALA A 146 -1.81 -26.80 -23.48
CA ALA A 146 -2.54 -26.03 -22.49
C ALA A 146 -3.45 -24.98 -23.15
N ASP A 147 -4.74 -25.02 -22.80
CA ASP A 147 -5.69 -23.98 -23.11
C ASP A 147 -5.74 -22.97 -21.96
N ILE A 148 -5.07 -21.82 -22.15
CA ILE A 148 -4.93 -20.76 -21.16
C ILE A 148 -6.31 -20.27 -20.69
N GLN A 149 -7.25 -20.07 -21.62
CA GLN A 149 -8.59 -19.61 -21.29
C GLN A 149 -9.31 -20.62 -20.38
N ARG A 150 -9.25 -21.90 -20.73
CA ARG A 150 -9.87 -22.98 -19.96
C ARG A 150 -9.27 -23.11 -18.56
N GLY A 151 -7.95 -22.90 -18.42
CA GLY A 151 -7.28 -22.88 -17.12
C GLY A 151 -7.80 -21.76 -16.22
N TYR A 152 -7.89 -20.54 -16.75
CA TYR A 152 -8.46 -19.42 -16.01
C TYR A 152 -9.95 -19.58 -15.71
N GLU A 153 -10.74 -20.14 -16.65
CA GLU A 153 -12.17 -20.43 -16.39
C GLU A 153 -12.33 -21.37 -15.20
N ALA A 154 -11.55 -22.45 -15.14
CA ALA A 154 -11.58 -23.39 -14.01
C ALA A 154 -11.17 -22.73 -12.67
N TYR A 155 -10.15 -21.87 -12.69
CA TYR A 155 -9.73 -21.11 -11.52
C TYR A 155 -10.82 -20.17 -11.03
N TYR A 156 -11.41 -19.38 -11.93
CA TYR A 156 -12.46 -18.43 -11.55
C TYR A 156 -13.77 -19.13 -11.16
N GLU A 157 -14.12 -20.24 -11.78
CA GLU A 157 -15.30 -21.02 -11.38
C GLU A 157 -15.16 -21.54 -9.94
N LYS A 158 -13.95 -21.98 -9.56
CA LYS A 158 -13.64 -22.41 -8.19
C LYS A 158 -13.68 -21.25 -7.18
N ASN A 159 -13.01 -20.15 -7.48
CA ASN A 159 -12.67 -19.13 -6.49
C ASN A 159 -13.65 -17.95 -6.45
N ASN A 160 -14.29 -17.56 -7.58
CA ASN A 160 -15.17 -16.39 -7.65
C ASN A 160 -16.34 -16.39 -6.65
N PRO A 161 -16.97 -17.51 -6.30
CA PRO A 161 -18.03 -17.46 -5.29
C PRO A 161 -17.54 -16.89 -3.95
N GLN A 162 -16.38 -17.33 -3.47
CA GLN A 162 -15.80 -16.86 -2.20
C GLN A 162 -15.18 -15.46 -2.35
N ILE A 163 -14.48 -15.19 -3.45
CA ILE A 163 -13.96 -13.84 -3.75
C ILE A 163 -15.10 -12.83 -3.80
N GLY A 164 -16.23 -13.18 -4.41
CA GLY A 164 -17.40 -12.31 -4.49
C GLY A 164 -18.00 -11.99 -3.13
N GLU A 165 -18.07 -12.96 -2.23
CA GLU A 165 -18.56 -12.76 -0.85
C GLU A 165 -17.61 -11.81 -0.08
N ILE A 166 -16.31 -12.06 -0.15
CA ILE A 166 -15.29 -11.20 0.48
C ILE A 166 -15.38 -9.77 -0.09
N TYR A 167 -15.48 -9.63 -1.40
CA TYR A 167 -15.57 -8.32 -2.05
C TYR A 167 -16.79 -7.52 -1.60
N ILE A 168 -17.97 -8.15 -1.55
CA ILE A 168 -19.19 -7.48 -1.10
C ILE A 168 -19.08 -7.06 0.36
N GLU A 169 -18.55 -7.93 1.22
CA GLU A 169 -18.36 -7.60 2.63
C GLU A 169 -17.35 -6.47 2.81
N LEU A 170 -16.24 -6.48 2.06
CA LEU A 170 -15.25 -5.42 2.06
C LEU A 170 -15.84 -4.06 1.66
N VAL A 171 -16.69 -4.03 0.62
CA VAL A 171 -17.40 -2.81 0.21
C VAL A 171 -18.31 -2.30 1.33
N ASN A 172 -19.02 -3.19 2.02
CA ASN A 172 -19.88 -2.81 3.13
C ASN A 172 -19.07 -2.23 4.30
N VAL A 173 -18.04 -2.92 4.75
CA VAL A 173 -17.13 -2.46 5.83
C VAL A 173 -16.55 -1.09 5.51
N ARG A 174 -16.05 -0.89 4.31
CA ARG A 174 -15.51 0.38 3.84
C ARG A 174 -16.52 1.52 3.82
N ASN A 175 -17.76 1.23 3.40
CA ASN A 175 -18.81 2.25 3.44
C ASN A 175 -19.28 2.55 4.88
N GLU A 176 -19.22 1.58 5.80
CA GLU A 176 -19.47 1.82 7.22
C GLU A 176 -18.37 2.70 7.84
N GLN A 177 -17.10 2.48 7.50
CA GLN A 177 -15.99 3.36 7.88
C GLN A 177 -16.24 4.80 7.40
N ALA A 178 -16.60 4.98 6.14
CA ALA A 178 -16.88 6.29 5.56
C ALA A 178 -18.06 6.98 6.27
N ALA A 179 -19.12 6.25 6.57
CA ALA A 179 -20.28 6.77 7.27
C ALA A 179 -19.96 7.24 8.71
N LEU A 180 -19.09 6.52 9.43
CA LEU A 180 -18.62 6.93 10.76
C LEU A 180 -17.85 8.26 10.72
N LEU A 181 -17.13 8.52 9.63
CA LEU A 181 -16.40 9.77 9.43
C LEU A 181 -17.23 10.87 8.73
N GLY A 182 -18.51 10.63 8.46
CA GLY A 182 -19.41 11.61 7.88
C GLY A 182 -19.37 11.75 6.36
N TYR A 183 -18.78 10.78 5.66
CA TYR A 183 -18.74 10.74 4.19
C TYR A 183 -19.91 9.94 3.61
N ASP A 184 -20.37 10.32 2.42
CA ASP A 184 -21.44 9.63 1.69
C ASP A 184 -20.99 8.27 1.11
N SER A 185 -19.69 8.10 0.90
CA SER A 185 -19.11 6.85 0.39
C SER A 185 -17.63 6.71 0.73
N TYR A 186 -17.14 5.46 0.73
CA TYR A 186 -15.71 5.18 0.88
C TYR A 186 -14.87 5.82 -0.24
N ALA A 187 -15.37 5.85 -1.47
CA ALA A 187 -14.67 6.48 -2.59
C ALA A 187 -14.45 7.99 -2.34
N GLN A 188 -15.45 8.71 -1.82
CA GLN A 188 -15.31 10.11 -1.46
C GLN A 188 -14.31 10.28 -0.31
N MET A 189 -14.44 9.48 0.75
CA MET A 189 -13.52 9.51 1.89
C MET A 189 -12.06 9.34 1.43
N GLN A 190 -11.77 8.34 0.61
CA GLN A 190 -10.44 8.07 0.11
C GLN A 190 -9.92 9.17 -0.82
N TYR A 191 -10.81 9.77 -1.62
CA TYR A 191 -10.45 10.87 -2.50
C TYR A 191 -9.91 12.06 -1.72
N GLU A 192 -10.51 12.37 -0.57
CA GLU A 192 -10.13 13.51 0.27
C GLU A 192 -8.98 13.17 1.22
N LEU A 193 -9.01 11.98 1.86
CA LEU A 193 -8.06 11.65 2.92
C LEU A 193 -6.78 10.94 2.44
N SER A 194 -6.85 10.14 1.38
CA SER A 194 -5.74 9.25 1.02
C SER A 194 -5.03 9.62 -0.27
N TYR A 195 -5.69 10.33 -1.18
CA TYR A 195 -5.09 10.67 -2.46
C TYR A 195 -4.44 12.05 -2.50
N ASP A 196 -4.52 12.81 -1.41
CA ASP A 196 -3.89 14.13 -1.25
C ASP A 196 -4.07 15.02 -2.49
N ARG A 197 -5.31 15.06 -3.01
CA ARG A 197 -5.66 15.79 -4.23
C ARG A 197 -6.15 17.18 -3.88
N ASP A 198 -5.57 18.17 -4.54
CA ASP A 198 -5.95 19.59 -4.43
C ASP A 198 -7.03 20.01 -5.46
N PHE A 199 -7.63 19.03 -6.16
CA PHE A 199 -8.68 19.26 -7.17
C PHE A 199 -9.88 18.34 -6.94
N SER A 200 -11.07 18.83 -7.32
CA SER A 200 -12.33 18.10 -7.17
C SER A 200 -12.49 16.93 -8.17
N PRO A 201 -13.37 15.95 -7.89
CA PRO A 201 -13.74 14.91 -8.86
C PRO A 201 -14.20 15.48 -10.21
N GLU A 202 -14.95 16.61 -10.21
CA GLU A 202 -15.44 17.27 -11.41
C GLU A 202 -14.30 17.87 -12.24
N GLU A 203 -13.28 18.42 -11.61
CA GLU A 203 -12.07 18.87 -12.29
C GLU A 203 -11.27 17.71 -12.85
N GLY A 204 -11.22 16.57 -12.13
CA GLY A 204 -10.65 15.33 -12.62
C GLY A 204 -11.36 14.81 -13.87
N GLU A 205 -12.69 14.88 -13.94
CA GLU A 205 -13.45 14.52 -15.14
C GLU A 205 -13.11 15.40 -16.33
N GLN A 206 -12.95 16.73 -16.14
CA GLN A 206 -12.53 17.64 -17.21
C GLN A 206 -11.15 17.28 -17.76
N TYR A 207 -10.22 16.86 -16.89
CA TYR A 207 -8.90 16.39 -17.30
C TYR A 207 -9.00 15.10 -18.13
N ILE A 208 -9.85 14.14 -17.71
CA ILE A 208 -10.09 12.90 -18.45
C ILE A 208 -10.69 13.19 -19.83
N GLU A 209 -11.64 14.12 -19.95
CA GLU A 209 -12.21 14.51 -21.24
C GLU A 209 -11.17 15.16 -22.15
N ALA A 210 -10.29 15.98 -21.60
CA ALA A 210 -9.18 16.56 -22.38
C ALA A 210 -8.21 15.46 -22.88
N ILE A 211 -7.89 14.45 -22.06
CA ILE A 211 -7.11 13.29 -22.51
C ILE A 211 -7.81 12.54 -23.66
N LYS A 212 -9.11 12.30 -23.53
CA LYS A 212 -9.90 11.61 -24.59
C LYS A 212 -9.90 12.43 -25.89
N GLU A 213 -10.01 13.72 -25.81
CA GLU A 213 -10.07 14.61 -26.98
C GLU A 213 -8.71 14.77 -27.65
N TYR A 214 -7.64 14.98 -26.88
CA TYR A 214 -6.36 15.38 -27.44
C TYR A 214 -5.30 14.27 -27.45
N ILE A 215 -5.26 13.41 -26.45
CA ILE A 215 -4.20 12.40 -26.32
C ILE A 215 -4.58 11.07 -26.97
N VAL A 216 -5.82 10.60 -26.74
CA VAL A 216 -6.27 9.29 -27.26
C VAL A 216 -6.20 9.20 -28.79
N PRO A 217 -6.56 10.22 -29.59
CA PRO A 217 -6.40 10.16 -31.04
C PRO A 217 -4.94 10.00 -31.47
N VAL A 218 -4.03 10.79 -30.86
CA VAL A 218 -2.58 10.71 -31.15
C VAL A 218 -2.03 9.33 -30.79
N TYR A 219 -2.43 8.80 -29.62
CA TYR A 219 -2.04 7.44 -29.20
C TYR A 219 -2.50 6.37 -30.20
N LYS A 220 -3.75 6.48 -30.71
CA LYS A 220 -4.27 5.55 -31.73
C LYS A 220 -3.45 5.62 -33.02
N GLU A 221 -3.12 6.80 -33.50
CA GLU A 221 -2.28 6.97 -34.69
C GLU A 221 -0.89 6.34 -34.51
N ILE A 222 -0.29 6.47 -33.31
CA ILE A 222 0.98 5.84 -32.99
C ILE A 222 0.85 4.30 -33.00
N MET A 223 -0.22 3.78 -32.41
CA MET A 223 -0.45 2.32 -32.34
C MET A 223 -0.77 1.72 -33.72
N GLU A 224 -1.44 2.45 -34.63
CA GLU A 224 -1.67 2.03 -35.99
C GLU A 224 -0.37 1.84 -36.80
N GLN A 225 0.71 2.54 -36.42
CA GLN A 225 2.03 2.40 -37.04
C GLN A 225 2.79 1.18 -36.50
N ASP A 226 2.18 0.41 -35.60
CA ASP A 226 2.76 -0.78 -34.97
C ASP A 226 4.21 -0.53 -34.42
N PRO A 227 4.38 0.45 -33.52
CA PRO A 227 5.72 0.88 -33.09
C PRO A 227 6.51 -0.20 -32.35
N TYR A 228 5.83 -1.29 -31.94
CA TYR A 228 6.42 -2.40 -31.22
C TYR A 228 6.79 -3.60 -32.09
N SER A 229 6.38 -3.62 -33.37
CA SER A 229 6.65 -4.76 -34.29
C SER A 229 8.15 -5.01 -34.51
N SER A 230 8.96 -3.97 -34.35
CA SER A 230 10.42 -4.06 -34.49
C SER A 230 11.15 -4.39 -33.17
N LEU A 231 10.44 -4.44 -32.05
CA LEU A 231 11.06 -4.78 -30.77
C LEU A 231 11.24 -6.30 -30.71
N SER A 232 12.50 -6.75 -30.73
CA SER A 232 12.84 -8.12 -30.40
C SER A 232 12.96 -8.25 -28.88
N TYR A 233 12.18 -9.14 -28.30
CA TYR A 233 12.36 -9.52 -26.89
C TYR A 233 13.44 -10.60 -26.85
N GLU A 234 14.65 -10.20 -26.46
CA GLU A 234 15.67 -11.19 -26.14
C GLU A 234 15.40 -11.74 -24.74
N TYR A 235 15.46 -13.05 -24.59
CA TYR A 235 15.35 -13.68 -23.29
C TYR A 235 16.58 -13.26 -22.45
N VAL A 236 16.33 -12.67 -21.30
CA VAL A 236 17.36 -12.31 -20.32
C VAL A 236 17.26 -13.32 -19.19
N SER A 237 18.34 -14.04 -18.91
CA SER A 237 18.38 -14.97 -17.78
C SER A 237 18.32 -14.22 -16.45
N ASP A 238 17.82 -14.85 -15.39
CA ASP A 238 17.78 -14.27 -14.04
C ASP A 238 19.13 -13.72 -13.58
N ARG A 239 20.20 -14.42 -13.96
CA ARG A 239 21.57 -13.98 -13.64
C ARG A 239 21.94 -12.68 -14.36
N GLU A 240 21.56 -12.55 -15.62
CA GLU A 240 21.81 -11.35 -16.42
C GLU A 240 20.92 -10.20 -15.92
N LEU A 241 19.67 -10.48 -15.58
CA LEU A 241 18.76 -9.49 -15.01
C LEU A 241 19.32 -8.95 -13.68
N LYS A 242 19.73 -9.83 -12.76
CA LYS A 242 20.35 -9.43 -11.49
C LYS A 242 21.62 -8.60 -11.71
N TRP A 243 22.43 -8.95 -12.68
CA TRP A 243 23.63 -8.16 -13.03
C TRP A 243 23.27 -6.79 -13.60
N LEU A 244 22.27 -6.71 -14.48
CA LEU A 244 21.79 -5.45 -15.06
C LEU A 244 21.23 -4.52 -13.97
N LEU A 245 20.41 -5.04 -13.07
CA LEU A 245 19.85 -4.30 -11.95
C LEU A 245 20.96 -3.79 -11.00
N GLN A 246 21.93 -4.64 -10.66
CA GLN A 246 23.06 -4.22 -9.85
C GLN A 246 23.86 -3.11 -10.53
N SER A 247 24.18 -3.27 -11.81
CA SER A 247 24.92 -2.27 -12.56
C SER A 247 24.15 -0.94 -12.67
N ALA A 248 22.84 -0.99 -12.84
CA ALA A 248 22.00 0.20 -12.85
C ALA A 248 22.01 0.90 -11.48
N ALA A 249 21.82 0.17 -10.39
CA ALA A 249 21.84 0.72 -9.04
C ALA A 249 23.21 1.35 -8.69
N GLU A 250 24.31 0.68 -9.02
CA GLU A 250 25.66 1.21 -8.82
C GLU A 250 25.92 2.50 -9.62
N ASN A 251 25.42 2.57 -10.87
CA ASN A 251 25.52 3.78 -11.70
C ASN A 251 24.66 4.94 -11.20
N MET A 252 23.53 4.66 -10.60
CA MET A 252 22.68 5.68 -9.97
C MET A 252 23.30 6.18 -8.66
N GLY A 253 23.99 5.32 -7.92
CA GLY A 253 24.70 5.65 -6.69
C GLY A 253 23.78 6.04 -5.53
N GLY A 254 24.40 6.58 -4.45
CA GLY A 254 23.67 7.09 -3.28
C GLY A 254 22.70 6.08 -2.68
N ASP A 255 21.54 6.56 -2.26
CA ASP A 255 20.53 5.77 -1.57
C ASP A 255 19.99 4.58 -2.41
N ILE A 256 20.01 4.71 -3.75
CA ILE A 256 19.57 3.62 -4.64
C ILE A 256 20.54 2.43 -4.57
N ALA A 257 21.85 2.69 -4.57
CA ALA A 257 22.84 1.63 -4.44
C ALA A 257 22.78 0.97 -3.05
N GLU A 258 22.59 1.76 -1.99
CA GLU A 258 22.46 1.26 -0.62
C GLU A 258 21.18 0.41 -0.46
N ALA A 259 20.04 0.86 -0.98
CA ALA A 259 18.80 0.10 -0.98
C ALA A 259 18.94 -1.23 -1.74
N PHE A 260 19.59 -1.21 -2.90
CA PHE A 260 19.82 -2.45 -3.67
C PHE A 260 20.75 -3.43 -2.95
N ASP A 261 21.80 -2.95 -2.30
CA ASP A 261 22.69 -3.79 -1.49
C ASP A 261 21.97 -4.36 -0.25
N PHE A 262 21.07 -3.61 0.34
CA PHE A 262 20.20 -4.09 1.42
C PHE A 262 19.29 -5.22 0.91
N MET A 263 18.58 -5.02 -0.19
CA MET A 263 17.73 -6.05 -0.79
C MET A 263 18.51 -7.35 -1.07
N LYS A 264 19.70 -7.25 -1.63
CA LYS A 264 20.57 -8.41 -1.87
C LYS A 264 21.01 -9.12 -0.58
N THR A 265 21.32 -8.35 0.46
CA THR A 265 21.79 -8.89 1.74
C THR A 265 20.73 -9.71 2.45
N TYR A 266 19.47 -9.31 2.32
CA TYR A 266 18.34 -9.92 2.99
C TYR A 266 17.49 -10.79 2.07
N ASP A 267 17.90 -10.96 0.81
CA ASP A 267 17.18 -11.76 -0.21
C ASP A 267 15.72 -11.31 -0.37
N LEU A 268 15.55 -10.01 -0.59
CA LEU A 268 14.23 -9.35 -0.76
C LEU A 268 13.88 -9.23 -2.23
#